data_f7a80b38aaab5b50856b4cff6d5be149
#
_entry.id   f7a80b38aaab5b50856b4cff6d5be149
#
_cell.length_a   1.000
_cell.length_b   1.000
_cell.length_c   1.000
_cell.angle_alpha   90.00
_cell.angle_beta   90.00
_cell.angle_gamma   90.00
#
_symmetry.space_group_name_H-M   'P 1'
#
loop_
_entity.id
_entity.type
_entity.pdbx_description
1 polymer ?
#
loop_
_entity_poly.entity_id
_entity_poly.type
_entity_poly.pdbx_seq_one_letter_code
_entity_poly.pdbx_strand_id
1 'polypeptide(L)'
;MHSFAKLPLLAEPAGQDLLRINPVRRKRILVTGKYFLMPSQPLRELETVRTPEALADLCGQLKEAGRFALDTEFVGERTYLPRLCLVQVATSGFIGLVDTMAVEVLDPLWDLVADPDVEMVLHAAREDLRLAYFGGGKRLPAGVFDTQIAAGLIGLSSYPLSYARLAEALMGVKLSKAETRSEWDRRPLSPAQLDYARDDVRYLLPIADKLGRLLERLGRGEWLVEEMARFSEARTYEVAPEEAYLRLRNARGLTARPTALLRAVAEWREVEAAARDIPVRSLLRDEVVIELAQRPPRRLTDFRRVRGFPETEDVSLGAPILDALNKARALSEEDLPPPLASGGPEETPRERVLGDLLHAIGEALCLERNLAPELVLTKADALALARGQTSGALQSGWRAQAVGADLGRIARGEVSAHLQVTPEAIQVVITPNGDI
;
A
#
# COMPACT_ATOMS: atom_id res chain seq x y z
N MET A 1 26.93 34.44 -35.23
CA MET A 1 26.00 34.15 -36.34
C MET A 1 26.09 32.66 -36.67
N HIS A 2 25.25 31.85 -36.06
CA HIS A 2 25.00 30.48 -36.53
C HIS A 2 23.49 30.23 -36.46
N SER A 3 23.00 29.96 -37.63
CA SER A 3 21.60 29.82 -38.04
C SER A 3 21.00 28.56 -37.37
N PHE A 4 19.89 28.72 -36.63
CA PHE A 4 19.03 27.61 -36.22
C PHE A 4 18.10 27.28 -37.40
N ALA A 5 18.32 26.12 -38.00
CA ALA A 5 17.42 25.54 -38.98
C ALA A 5 16.07 25.23 -38.37
N LYS A 6 14.99 25.81 -38.87
CA LYS A 6 13.60 25.49 -38.56
C LYS A 6 13.27 24.11 -39.15
N LEU A 7 12.96 23.16 -38.29
CA LEU A 7 12.26 21.91 -38.66
C LEU A 7 10.79 22.24 -38.98
N PRO A 8 10.20 21.62 -40.02
CA PRO A 8 8.84 21.88 -40.42
C PRO A 8 7.81 21.40 -39.41
N LEU A 9 6.81 22.22 -39.15
CA LEU A 9 5.60 21.87 -38.39
C LEU A 9 4.85 20.78 -39.19
N LEU A 10 4.90 19.56 -38.68
CA LEU A 10 3.99 18.48 -39.07
C LEU A 10 2.61 18.75 -38.48
N ALA A 11 1.58 18.71 -39.31
CA ALA A 11 0.18 18.89 -38.96
C ALA A 11 -0.23 17.91 -37.84
N GLU A 12 -0.91 18.42 -36.82
CA GLU A 12 -1.44 17.61 -35.69
C GLU A 12 -2.53 16.65 -36.20
N PRO A 13 -2.41 15.33 -35.98
CA PRO A 13 -3.55 14.44 -36.12
C PRO A 13 -4.47 14.64 -34.95
N ALA A 14 -5.75 14.85 -35.16
CA ALA A 14 -6.80 14.94 -34.17
C ALA A 14 -6.83 13.65 -33.32
N GLY A 15 -6.71 13.78 -31.97
CA GLY A 15 -6.82 12.65 -31.03
C GLY A 15 -5.53 12.31 -30.30
N GLN A 16 -4.71 13.28 -29.86
CA GLN A 16 -3.56 13.04 -29.00
C GLN A 16 -3.99 13.10 -27.54
N ASP A 17 -4.00 11.93 -26.87
CA ASP A 17 -4.13 11.82 -25.40
C ASP A 17 -2.88 12.38 -24.71
N LEU A 18 -3.00 13.59 -24.20
CA LEU A 18 -1.95 14.27 -23.43
C LEU A 18 -2.10 13.95 -21.95
N LEU A 19 -1.31 13.00 -21.45
CA LEU A 19 -1.11 12.85 -20.03
C LEU A 19 -0.34 14.06 -19.49
N ARG A 20 -0.99 14.87 -18.65
CA ARG A 20 -0.32 15.87 -17.84
C ARG A 20 0.43 15.15 -16.71
N ILE A 21 1.66 14.76 -17.02
CA ILE A 21 2.61 14.31 -16.01
C ILE A 21 3.27 15.55 -15.46
N ASN A 22 3.00 15.89 -14.23
CA ASN A 22 3.51 16.98 -13.43
C ASN A 22 3.55 18.37 -14.15
N PRO A 23 2.85 19.40 -13.64
CA PRO A 23 2.85 20.74 -14.23
C PRO A 23 4.21 21.42 -14.29
N VAL A 24 5.21 20.92 -13.54
CA VAL A 24 6.56 21.49 -13.42
C VAL A 24 7.44 21.31 -14.66
N ARG A 25 7.18 20.33 -15.51
CA ARG A 25 7.80 20.23 -16.85
C ARG A 25 6.74 19.90 -17.89
N ARG A 26 6.43 20.84 -18.77
CA ARG A 26 5.69 20.62 -20.03
C ARG A 26 6.50 19.77 -21.03
N LYS A 27 7.28 18.79 -20.61
CA LYS A 27 7.64 17.67 -21.48
C LYS A 27 6.45 16.73 -21.45
N ARG A 28 5.53 16.99 -22.42
CA ARG A 28 4.48 16.05 -22.76
C ARG A 28 5.14 14.72 -23.05
N ILE A 29 4.93 13.72 -22.18
CA ILE A 29 5.18 12.35 -22.61
C ILE A 29 4.07 12.07 -23.61
N LEU A 30 4.41 12.26 -24.89
CA LEU A 30 3.52 11.90 -25.99
C LEU A 30 3.38 10.39 -25.94
N VAL A 31 2.21 9.90 -25.57
CA VAL A 31 1.83 8.50 -25.75
C VAL A 31 1.58 8.32 -27.27
N THR A 32 2.67 8.39 -28.06
CA THR A 32 2.64 8.04 -29.48
C THR A 32 2.80 6.53 -29.60
N GLY A 33 1.76 5.79 -29.34
CA GLY A 33 1.65 4.39 -29.68
C GLY A 33 0.26 4.17 -30.23
N LYS A 34 0.16 3.45 -31.33
CA LYS A 34 -1.07 3.05 -32.00
C LYS A 34 -2.20 2.91 -30.98
N TYR A 35 -3.29 3.63 -31.25
CA TYR A 35 -4.53 3.60 -30.50
C TYR A 35 -4.72 2.24 -29.81
N PHE A 36 -4.69 2.21 -28.49
CA PHE A 36 -5.39 1.16 -27.81
C PHE A 36 -6.87 1.51 -28.00
N LEU A 37 -7.43 0.98 -29.06
CA LEU A 37 -8.86 0.91 -29.21
C LEU A 37 -9.36 0.30 -27.88
N MET A 38 -10.26 0.99 -27.16
CA MET A 38 -11.22 0.33 -26.31
C MET A 38 -11.58 -0.98 -27.03
N PRO A 39 -11.67 -2.11 -26.32
CA PRO A 39 -12.05 -3.36 -26.98
C PRO A 39 -13.14 -3.02 -28.00
N SER A 40 -12.94 -3.34 -29.25
CA SER A 40 -13.86 -2.99 -30.35
C SER A 40 -15.26 -3.53 -30.14
N GLN A 41 -15.44 -4.35 -29.11
CA GLN A 41 -16.68 -4.85 -28.59
C GLN A 41 -16.68 -4.70 -27.05
N PRO A 42 -17.85 -4.42 -26.44
CA PRO A 42 -17.99 -4.43 -24.98
C PRO A 42 -17.61 -5.82 -24.45
N LEU A 43 -16.91 -5.85 -23.31
CA LEU A 43 -16.57 -7.10 -22.64
C LEU A 43 -17.85 -7.87 -22.33
N ARG A 44 -17.84 -9.18 -22.60
CA ARG A 44 -18.97 -10.05 -22.25
C ARG A 44 -19.11 -10.12 -20.74
N GLU A 45 -20.25 -9.78 -20.21
CA GLU A 45 -20.57 -9.94 -18.81
C GLU A 45 -21.07 -11.37 -18.56
N LEU A 46 -20.38 -12.10 -17.70
CA LEU A 46 -20.80 -13.44 -17.30
C LEU A 46 -21.92 -13.35 -16.26
N GLU A 47 -22.71 -14.40 -16.16
CA GLU A 47 -23.58 -14.58 -15.01
C GLU A 47 -22.75 -14.65 -13.73
N THR A 48 -23.31 -14.13 -12.61
CA THR A 48 -22.63 -14.19 -11.33
C THR A 48 -22.43 -15.64 -10.90
N VAL A 49 -21.20 -16.01 -10.64
CA VAL A 49 -20.80 -17.35 -10.19
C VAL A 49 -21.31 -17.58 -8.76
N ARG A 50 -22.10 -18.64 -8.58
CA ARG A 50 -22.72 -19.00 -7.30
C ARG A 50 -22.62 -20.49 -6.96
N THR A 51 -21.91 -21.26 -7.78
CA THR A 51 -21.67 -22.69 -7.54
C THR A 51 -20.22 -23.05 -7.70
N PRO A 52 -19.74 -24.12 -7.04
CA PRO A 52 -18.36 -24.58 -7.17
C PRO A 52 -17.96 -24.94 -8.61
N GLU A 53 -18.89 -25.53 -9.38
CA GLU A 53 -18.64 -25.91 -10.77
C GLU A 53 -18.43 -24.69 -11.66
N ALA A 54 -19.31 -23.67 -11.52
CA ALA A 54 -19.15 -22.42 -12.25
C ALA A 54 -17.86 -21.67 -11.86
N LEU A 55 -17.41 -21.80 -10.59
CA LEU A 55 -16.13 -21.25 -10.16
C LEU A 55 -14.96 -21.98 -10.84
N ALA A 56 -15.00 -23.32 -10.88
CA ALA A 56 -13.96 -24.11 -11.53
C ALA A 56 -13.84 -23.77 -13.03
N ASP A 57 -14.99 -23.62 -13.72
CA ASP A 57 -15.04 -23.22 -15.13
C ASP A 57 -14.46 -21.80 -15.33
N LEU A 58 -14.83 -20.85 -14.46
CA LEU A 58 -14.27 -19.50 -14.50
C LEU A 58 -12.76 -19.53 -14.31
N CYS A 59 -12.26 -20.24 -13.30
CA CYS A 59 -10.84 -20.36 -13.01
C CYS A 59 -10.07 -21.01 -14.18
N GLY A 60 -10.66 -22.00 -14.86
CA GLY A 60 -10.11 -22.57 -16.09
C GLY A 60 -9.92 -21.50 -17.18
N GLN A 61 -10.94 -20.67 -17.42
CA GLN A 61 -10.89 -19.57 -18.40
C GLN A 61 -9.85 -18.49 -18.02
N LEU A 62 -9.73 -18.16 -16.74
CA LEU A 62 -8.74 -17.20 -16.24
C LEU A 62 -7.31 -17.72 -16.42
N LYS A 63 -7.09 -19.04 -16.14
CA LYS A 63 -5.80 -19.70 -16.34
C LYS A 63 -5.42 -19.74 -17.83
N GLU A 64 -6.34 -20.07 -18.70
CA GLU A 64 -6.12 -20.08 -20.15
C GLU A 64 -5.78 -18.67 -20.68
N ALA A 65 -6.39 -17.62 -20.11
CA ALA A 65 -6.08 -16.24 -20.45
C ALA A 65 -4.64 -15.83 -20.02
N GLY A 66 -4.05 -16.48 -19.02
CA GLY A 66 -2.72 -16.23 -18.48
C GLY A 66 -2.56 -14.86 -17.79
N ARG A 67 -3.60 -14.03 -17.86
CA ARG A 67 -3.64 -12.67 -17.28
C ARG A 67 -5.06 -12.25 -17.00
N PHE A 68 -5.32 -11.72 -15.80
CA PHE A 68 -6.62 -11.19 -15.44
C PHE A 68 -6.55 -10.03 -14.46
N ALA A 69 -7.58 -9.19 -14.44
CA ALA A 69 -7.80 -8.18 -13.41
C ALA A 69 -8.54 -8.78 -12.23
N LEU A 70 -8.24 -8.34 -11.02
CA LEU A 70 -8.92 -8.78 -9.79
C LEU A 70 -9.18 -7.57 -8.89
N ASP A 71 -10.36 -7.58 -8.27
CA ASP A 71 -10.76 -6.69 -7.18
C ASP A 71 -11.66 -7.44 -6.20
N THR A 72 -11.88 -6.91 -4.99
CA THR A 72 -12.71 -7.54 -3.98
C THR A 72 -13.57 -6.54 -3.23
N GLU A 73 -14.78 -7.00 -2.85
CA GLU A 73 -15.62 -6.28 -1.90
C GLU A 73 -15.77 -7.08 -0.61
N PHE A 74 -15.60 -6.40 0.51
CA PHE A 74 -15.59 -7.02 1.84
C PHE A 74 -16.18 -6.13 2.93
N VAL A 75 -16.58 -6.75 4.04
CA VAL A 75 -17.05 -6.05 5.25
C VAL A 75 -16.10 -6.34 6.40
N GLY A 76 -15.39 -5.30 6.89
CA GLY A 76 -14.34 -5.43 7.92
C GLY A 76 -14.72 -4.97 9.32
N GLU A 77 -15.97 -4.53 9.56
CA GLU A 77 -16.34 -3.86 10.80
C GLU A 77 -16.68 -4.80 11.97
N ARG A 78 -16.90 -6.09 11.69
CA ARG A 78 -17.45 -7.04 12.67
C ARG A 78 -16.56 -8.22 13.00
N THR A 79 -15.55 -8.49 12.18
CA THR A 79 -14.68 -9.67 12.28
C THR A 79 -13.21 -9.29 12.37
N TYR A 80 -12.36 -10.20 12.85
CA TYR A 80 -10.90 -9.99 12.94
C TYR A 80 -10.29 -9.85 11.54
N LEU A 81 -10.62 -10.76 10.65
CA LEU A 81 -10.37 -10.62 9.21
C LEU A 81 -11.63 -10.12 8.53
N PRO A 82 -11.53 -9.17 7.59
CA PRO A 82 -12.70 -8.74 6.83
C PRO A 82 -13.38 -9.93 6.15
N ARG A 83 -14.71 -9.94 6.15
CA ARG A 83 -15.50 -10.95 5.46
C ARG A 83 -15.53 -10.63 3.98
N LEU A 84 -14.94 -11.48 3.17
CA LEU A 84 -15.02 -11.38 1.71
C LEU A 84 -16.45 -11.63 1.24
N CYS A 85 -17.01 -10.72 0.44
CA CYS A 85 -18.41 -10.77 0.01
C CYS A 85 -18.57 -10.94 -1.50
N LEU A 86 -17.65 -10.40 -2.30
CA LEU A 86 -17.66 -10.50 -3.74
C LEU A 86 -16.21 -10.48 -4.27
N VAL A 87 -15.96 -11.24 -5.32
CA VAL A 87 -14.71 -11.12 -6.10
C VAL A 87 -15.07 -10.76 -7.53
N GLN A 88 -14.38 -9.76 -8.05
CA GLN A 88 -14.50 -9.32 -9.43
C GLN A 88 -13.26 -9.76 -10.21
N VAL A 89 -13.48 -10.28 -11.40
CA VAL A 89 -12.40 -10.62 -12.33
C VAL A 89 -12.70 -10.12 -13.73
N ALA A 90 -11.67 -9.78 -14.49
CA ALA A 90 -11.82 -9.47 -15.90
C ALA A 90 -10.63 -9.97 -16.71
N THR A 91 -10.93 -10.44 -17.91
CA THR A 91 -9.94 -10.70 -18.97
C THR A 91 -10.12 -9.71 -20.11
N SER A 92 -9.35 -9.85 -21.18
CA SER A 92 -9.59 -9.08 -22.41
C SER A 92 -10.92 -9.42 -23.11
N GLY A 93 -11.58 -10.51 -22.74
CA GLY A 93 -12.82 -11.00 -23.37
C GLY A 93 -14.08 -10.92 -22.52
N PHE A 94 -13.94 -10.95 -21.19
CA PHE A 94 -15.11 -10.99 -20.31
C PHE A 94 -14.87 -10.37 -18.94
N ILE A 95 -15.98 -10.10 -18.22
CA ILE A 95 -16.02 -9.75 -16.80
C ILE A 95 -16.82 -10.81 -16.08
N GLY A 96 -16.32 -11.33 -14.95
CA GLY A 96 -16.98 -12.27 -14.07
C GLY A 96 -17.07 -11.73 -12.64
N LEU A 97 -18.17 -12.07 -11.96
CA LEU A 97 -18.38 -11.78 -10.54
C LEU A 97 -18.55 -13.11 -9.80
N VAL A 98 -17.89 -13.28 -8.66
CA VAL A 98 -18.01 -14.47 -7.80
C VAL A 98 -18.69 -14.06 -6.50
N ASP A 99 -19.90 -14.58 -6.27
CA ASP A 99 -20.64 -14.37 -5.03
C ASP A 99 -20.09 -15.30 -3.94
N THR A 100 -19.18 -14.81 -3.15
CA THR A 100 -18.51 -15.59 -2.10
C THR A 100 -19.42 -15.93 -0.92
N MET A 101 -20.60 -15.32 -0.87
CA MET A 101 -21.64 -15.70 0.10
C MET A 101 -22.40 -16.96 -0.33
N ALA A 102 -22.32 -17.32 -1.61
CA ALA A 102 -22.93 -18.53 -2.17
C ALA A 102 -21.91 -19.64 -2.43
N VAL A 103 -20.65 -19.28 -2.72
CA VAL A 103 -19.55 -20.22 -2.94
C VAL A 103 -18.60 -20.16 -1.76
N GLU A 104 -18.65 -21.17 -0.89
CA GLU A 104 -17.85 -21.19 0.35
C GLU A 104 -16.38 -21.58 0.10
N VAL A 105 -16.11 -22.43 -0.90
CA VAL A 105 -14.77 -22.94 -1.21
C VAL A 105 -14.20 -22.22 -2.42
N LEU A 106 -13.24 -21.36 -2.19
CA LEU A 106 -12.59 -20.51 -3.21
C LEU A 106 -11.19 -21.00 -3.58
N ASP A 107 -10.77 -22.19 -3.15
CA ASP A 107 -9.44 -22.74 -3.40
C ASP A 107 -9.00 -22.69 -4.88
N PRO A 108 -9.86 -23.00 -5.88
CA PRO A 108 -9.47 -22.87 -7.28
C PRO A 108 -9.05 -21.46 -7.69
N LEU A 109 -9.65 -20.42 -7.08
CA LEU A 109 -9.29 -19.02 -7.32
C LEU A 109 -7.99 -18.66 -6.59
N TRP A 110 -7.83 -19.14 -5.36
CA TRP A 110 -6.61 -18.89 -4.59
C TRP A 110 -5.37 -19.62 -5.14
N ASP A 111 -5.57 -20.74 -5.81
CA ASP A 111 -4.53 -21.42 -6.57
C ASP A 111 -4.04 -20.56 -7.74
N LEU A 112 -4.93 -19.85 -8.44
CA LEU A 112 -4.57 -18.90 -9.50
C LEU A 112 -3.85 -17.67 -8.95
N VAL A 113 -4.28 -17.14 -7.80
CA VAL A 113 -3.62 -16.01 -7.13
C VAL A 113 -2.18 -16.34 -6.73
N ALA A 114 -1.90 -17.61 -6.44
CA ALA A 114 -0.57 -18.11 -6.09
C ALA A 114 0.23 -18.68 -7.30
N ASP A 115 -0.37 -18.71 -8.50
CA ASP A 115 0.28 -19.26 -9.70
C ASP A 115 1.25 -18.23 -10.31
N PRO A 116 2.58 -18.47 -10.32
CA PRO A 116 3.56 -17.54 -10.88
C PRO A 116 3.49 -17.39 -12.40
N ASP A 117 2.80 -18.31 -13.11
CA ASP A 117 2.62 -18.26 -14.55
C ASP A 117 1.40 -17.43 -14.98
N VAL A 118 0.65 -16.90 -14.01
CA VAL A 118 -0.55 -16.07 -14.24
C VAL A 118 -0.31 -14.66 -13.73
N GLU A 119 -0.42 -13.65 -14.61
CA GLU A 119 -0.33 -12.26 -14.19
C GLU A 119 -1.67 -11.75 -13.67
N MET A 120 -1.65 -11.19 -12.47
CA MET A 120 -2.82 -10.64 -11.81
C MET A 120 -2.68 -9.13 -11.64
N VAL A 121 -3.62 -8.38 -12.24
CA VAL A 121 -3.64 -6.91 -12.22
C VAL A 121 -4.65 -6.40 -11.21
N LEU A 122 -4.19 -5.58 -10.27
CA LEU A 122 -5.01 -4.97 -9.23
C LEU A 122 -4.74 -3.46 -9.12
N HIS A 123 -5.51 -2.80 -8.25
CA HIS A 123 -5.25 -1.42 -7.86
C HIS A 123 -5.23 -1.30 -6.33
N ALA A 124 -4.09 -0.87 -5.75
CA ALA A 124 -3.89 -0.83 -4.30
C ALA A 124 -4.03 -2.22 -3.63
N ALA A 125 -3.44 -3.22 -4.23
CA ALA A 125 -3.64 -4.67 -4.10
C ALA A 125 -3.56 -5.27 -2.68
N ARG A 126 -3.05 -4.54 -1.68
CA ARG A 126 -2.65 -5.10 -0.39
C ARG A 126 -3.78 -5.80 0.36
N GLU A 127 -4.96 -5.18 0.45
CA GLU A 127 -6.07 -5.75 1.25
C GLU A 127 -6.73 -6.91 0.51
N ASP A 128 -6.87 -6.84 -0.82
CA ASP A 128 -7.39 -7.93 -1.67
C ASP A 128 -6.50 -9.18 -1.55
N LEU A 129 -5.19 -8.97 -1.68
CA LEU A 129 -4.21 -10.05 -1.54
C LEU A 129 -4.11 -10.58 -0.10
N ARG A 130 -4.37 -9.75 0.90
CA ARG A 130 -4.47 -10.19 2.30
C ARG A 130 -5.66 -11.14 2.49
N LEU A 131 -6.81 -10.81 1.91
CA LEU A 131 -7.99 -11.69 1.94
C LEU A 131 -7.71 -13.01 1.22
N ALA A 132 -7.08 -12.96 0.04
CA ALA A 132 -6.67 -14.14 -0.71
C ALA A 132 -5.66 -14.99 0.09
N TYR A 133 -4.66 -14.37 0.71
CA TYR A 133 -3.65 -15.05 1.52
C TYR A 133 -4.28 -15.84 2.68
N PHE A 134 -5.12 -15.21 3.48
CA PHE A 134 -5.78 -15.89 4.60
C PHE A 134 -6.85 -16.87 4.14
N GLY A 135 -7.66 -16.51 3.15
CA GLY A 135 -8.70 -17.38 2.56
C GLY A 135 -8.10 -18.60 1.85
N GLY A 136 -6.91 -18.46 1.27
CA GLY A 136 -6.19 -19.51 0.55
C GLY A 136 -5.25 -20.34 1.42
N GLY A 137 -5.42 -20.35 2.75
CA GLY A 137 -4.57 -21.15 3.64
C GLY A 137 -3.12 -20.69 3.67
N LYS A 138 -2.90 -19.37 3.56
CA LYS A 138 -1.60 -18.69 3.59
C LYS A 138 -0.72 -18.99 2.38
N ARG A 139 -1.30 -19.27 1.21
CA ARG A 139 -0.58 -19.31 -0.05
C ARG A 139 -0.15 -17.89 -0.43
N LEU A 140 1.11 -17.72 -0.76
CA LEU A 140 1.66 -16.41 -1.13
C LEU A 140 1.22 -16.02 -2.54
N PRO A 141 0.68 -14.82 -2.75
CA PRO A 141 0.36 -14.32 -4.07
C PRO A 141 1.61 -14.23 -4.96
N ALA A 142 1.41 -14.47 -6.26
CA ALA A 142 2.45 -14.37 -7.28
C ALA A 142 1.92 -13.61 -8.50
N GLY A 143 2.79 -13.22 -9.43
CA GLY A 143 2.39 -12.59 -10.68
C GLY A 143 1.63 -11.26 -10.53
N VAL A 144 1.86 -10.51 -9.45
CA VAL A 144 1.11 -9.29 -9.11
C VAL A 144 1.59 -8.09 -9.93
N PHE A 145 0.64 -7.32 -10.47
CA PHE A 145 0.84 -5.99 -11.05
C PHE A 145 -0.09 -4.99 -10.36
N ASP A 146 0.43 -4.15 -9.49
CA ASP A 146 -0.34 -3.09 -8.82
C ASP A 146 -0.29 -1.78 -9.63
N THR A 147 -1.43 -1.39 -10.19
CA THR A 147 -1.56 -0.19 -11.03
C THR A 147 -1.36 1.11 -10.25
N GLN A 148 -1.60 1.14 -8.93
CA GLN A 148 -1.35 2.32 -8.09
C GLN A 148 0.15 2.56 -7.93
N ILE A 149 0.93 1.51 -7.66
CA ILE A 149 2.39 1.59 -7.53
C ILE A 149 3.00 1.95 -8.89
N ALA A 150 2.57 1.28 -9.96
CA ALA A 150 3.02 1.58 -11.32
C ALA A 150 2.78 3.05 -11.70
N ALA A 151 1.62 3.62 -11.32
CA ALA A 151 1.30 5.03 -11.52
C ALA A 151 2.23 5.95 -10.72
N GLY A 152 2.59 5.59 -9.48
CA GLY A 152 3.56 6.32 -8.66
C GLY A 152 4.96 6.32 -9.25
N LEU A 153 5.39 5.21 -9.85
CA LEU A 153 6.69 5.08 -10.51
C LEU A 153 6.82 5.89 -11.81
N ILE A 154 5.73 6.35 -12.40
CA ILE A 154 5.74 7.26 -13.56
C ILE A 154 5.38 8.71 -13.21
N GLY A 155 5.16 9.01 -11.92
CA GLY A 155 4.89 10.36 -11.43
C GLY A 155 3.54 10.91 -11.85
N LEU A 156 2.53 10.08 -12.00
CA LEU A 156 1.15 10.55 -12.13
C LEU A 156 0.77 11.27 -10.84
N SER A 157 0.26 12.49 -11.01
CA SER A 157 -0.01 13.48 -9.97
C SER A 157 -0.75 12.91 -8.75
N SER A 158 -0.23 13.11 -7.55
CA SER A 158 -0.72 12.65 -6.24
C SER A 158 -0.68 11.12 -6.04
N TYR A 159 0.08 10.70 -5.08
CA TYR A 159 0.13 9.32 -4.62
C TYR A 159 -0.35 9.27 -3.15
N PRO A 160 -1.17 8.30 -2.73
CA PRO A 160 -1.79 7.25 -3.56
C PRO A 160 -2.91 7.79 -4.47
N LEU A 161 -2.89 7.38 -5.75
CA LEU A 161 -3.90 7.78 -6.72
C LEU A 161 -5.05 6.77 -6.67
N SER A 162 -6.31 7.22 -6.57
CA SER A 162 -7.45 6.31 -6.61
C SER A 162 -7.68 5.75 -8.03
N TYR A 163 -8.24 4.54 -8.12
CA TYR A 163 -8.57 3.89 -9.37
C TYR A 163 -9.42 4.77 -10.31
N ALA A 164 -10.48 5.40 -9.79
CA ALA A 164 -11.32 6.29 -10.58
C ALA A 164 -10.54 7.46 -11.21
N ARG A 165 -9.58 8.06 -10.47
CA ARG A 165 -8.71 9.11 -11.01
C ARG A 165 -7.71 8.57 -12.02
N LEU A 166 -7.21 7.37 -11.81
CA LEU A 166 -6.31 6.70 -12.74
C LEU A 166 -7.03 6.38 -14.05
N ALA A 167 -8.26 5.85 -13.97
CA ALA A 167 -9.11 5.59 -15.13
C ALA A 167 -9.46 6.89 -15.88
N GLU A 168 -9.79 7.98 -15.19
CA GLU A 168 -10.02 9.27 -15.81
C GLU A 168 -8.76 9.79 -16.51
N ALA A 169 -7.59 9.73 -15.86
CA ALA A 169 -6.34 10.22 -16.42
C ALA A 169 -5.84 9.42 -17.62
N LEU A 170 -5.95 8.09 -17.57
CA LEU A 170 -5.39 7.21 -18.61
C LEU A 170 -6.40 6.82 -19.69
N MET A 171 -7.69 6.68 -19.34
CA MET A 171 -8.73 6.16 -20.23
C MET A 171 -9.77 7.21 -20.60
N GLY A 172 -9.77 8.40 -19.96
CA GLY A 172 -10.79 9.42 -20.17
C GLY A 172 -12.18 9.07 -19.61
N VAL A 173 -12.27 8.02 -18.76
CA VAL A 173 -13.52 7.49 -18.24
C VAL A 173 -13.73 7.97 -16.82
N LYS A 174 -14.94 8.46 -16.52
CA LYS A 174 -15.34 8.84 -15.16
C LYS A 174 -16.11 7.69 -14.52
N LEU A 175 -15.54 7.11 -13.47
CA LEU A 175 -16.16 6.04 -12.69
C LEU A 175 -16.96 6.60 -11.52
N SER A 176 -18.07 5.93 -11.18
CA SER A 176 -18.88 6.25 -10.01
C SER A 176 -18.16 5.80 -8.72
N LYS A 177 -18.39 6.51 -7.62
CA LYS A 177 -17.93 6.12 -6.27
C LYS A 177 -19.10 5.84 -5.33
N ALA A 178 -20.29 5.65 -5.87
CA ALA A 178 -21.51 5.61 -5.07
C ALA A 178 -21.57 4.42 -4.11
N GLU A 179 -20.96 3.29 -4.46
CA GLU A 179 -21.11 2.02 -3.74
C GLU A 179 -19.91 1.64 -2.85
N THR A 180 -18.89 2.48 -2.73
CA THR A 180 -17.66 2.21 -1.93
C THR A 180 -17.93 1.83 -0.46
N ARG A 181 -19.09 2.19 0.10
CA ARG A 181 -19.49 1.91 1.49
C ARG A 181 -20.81 1.17 1.57
N SER A 182 -21.15 0.40 0.54
CA SER A 182 -22.38 -0.39 0.49
C SER A 182 -22.33 -1.60 1.42
N GLU A 183 -23.51 -2.11 1.79
CA GLU A 183 -23.65 -3.34 2.58
C GLU A 183 -23.44 -4.57 1.66
N TRP A 184 -22.16 -4.89 1.40
CA TRP A 184 -21.77 -5.96 0.49
C TRP A 184 -22.12 -7.37 0.99
N ASP A 185 -22.40 -7.53 2.27
CA ASP A 185 -22.86 -8.79 2.90
C ASP A 185 -24.36 -9.05 2.73
N ARG A 186 -25.13 -8.12 2.16
CA ARG A 186 -26.55 -8.31 1.87
C ARG A 186 -26.80 -8.93 0.50
N ARG A 187 -27.88 -9.69 0.41
CA ARG A 187 -28.38 -10.29 -0.84
C ARG A 187 -29.89 -10.08 -1.01
N PRO A 188 -30.37 -9.89 -2.26
CA PRO A 188 -29.59 -9.80 -3.51
C PRO A 188 -28.79 -8.48 -3.60
N LEU A 189 -27.69 -8.48 -4.35
CA LEU A 189 -26.98 -7.24 -4.72
C LEU A 189 -27.85 -6.41 -5.66
N SER A 190 -27.85 -5.10 -5.48
CA SER A 190 -28.55 -4.17 -6.36
C SER A 190 -27.89 -4.09 -7.75
N PRO A 191 -28.62 -3.70 -8.80
CA PRO A 191 -28.02 -3.44 -10.10
C PRO A 191 -26.86 -2.42 -10.03
N ALA A 192 -26.99 -1.38 -9.21
CA ALA A 192 -25.93 -0.37 -9.01
C ALA A 192 -24.65 -0.97 -8.41
N GLN A 193 -24.77 -1.87 -7.41
CA GLN A 193 -23.64 -2.60 -6.84
C GLN A 193 -22.96 -3.51 -7.88
N LEU A 194 -23.76 -4.21 -8.69
CA LEU A 194 -23.22 -5.09 -9.75
C LEU A 194 -22.49 -4.30 -10.83
N ASP A 195 -23.02 -3.14 -11.23
CA ASP A 195 -22.39 -2.28 -12.23
C ASP A 195 -21.09 -1.65 -11.68
N TYR A 196 -21.12 -1.20 -10.43
CA TYR A 196 -19.94 -0.69 -9.71
C TYR A 196 -18.84 -1.77 -9.67
N ALA A 197 -19.16 -2.98 -9.21
CA ALA A 197 -18.21 -4.09 -9.10
C ALA A 197 -17.59 -4.48 -10.47
N ARG A 198 -18.38 -4.42 -11.56
CA ARG A 198 -17.84 -4.65 -12.91
C ARG A 198 -16.89 -3.54 -13.35
N ASP A 199 -17.20 -2.30 -13.01
CA ASP A 199 -16.39 -1.16 -13.39
C ASP A 199 -15.04 -1.13 -12.68
N ASP A 200 -14.94 -1.70 -11.46
CA ASP A 200 -13.68 -1.75 -10.70
C ASP A 200 -12.62 -2.65 -11.35
N VAL A 201 -13.00 -3.60 -12.21
CA VAL A 201 -12.06 -4.44 -12.97
C VAL A 201 -12.00 -4.12 -14.46
N ARG A 202 -13.01 -3.44 -15.01
CA ARG A 202 -13.20 -3.23 -16.45
C ARG A 202 -12.01 -2.60 -17.16
N TYR A 203 -11.34 -1.66 -16.51
CA TYR A 203 -10.27 -0.88 -17.12
C TYR A 203 -8.88 -1.21 -16.58
N LEU A 204 -8.75 -2.16 -15.64
CA LEU A 204 -7.47 -2.49 -15.02
C LEU A 204 -6.43 -2.99 -16.04
N LEU A 205 -6.81 -3.95 -16.90
CA LEU A 205 -5.88 -4.48 -17.91
C LEU A 205 -5.40 -3.42 -18.92
N PRO A 206 -6.30 -2.64 -19.56
CA PRO A 206 -5.83 -1.57 -20.47
C PRO A 206 -5.01 -0.50 -19.74
N ILE A 207 -5.30 -0.20 -18.47
CA ILE A 207 -4.50 0.72 -17.66
C ILE A 207 -3.11 0.13 -17.41
N ALA A 208 -3.02 -1.13 -17.01
CA ALA A 208 -1.74 -1.82 -16.77
C ALA A 208 -0.88 -1.86 -18.04
N ASP A 209 -1.47 -2.09 -19.21
CA ASP A 209 -0.76 -2.05 -20.48
C ASP A 209 -0.19 -0.66 -20.79
N LYS A 210 -0.94 0.41 -20.51
CA LYS A 210 -0.44 1.77 -20.68
C LYS A 210 0.69 2.08 -19.71
N LEU A 211 0.54 1.68 -18.44
CA LEU A 211 1.55 1.89 -17.41
C LEU A 211 2.82 1.09 -17.70
N GLY A 212 2.71 -0.18 -18.09
CA GLY A 212 3.84 -1.03 -18.47
C GLY A 212 4.67 -0.40 -19.59
N ARG A 213 4.02 0.03 -20.68
CA ARG A 213 4.72 0.73 -21.77
C ARG A 213 5.40 2.03 -21.34
N LEU A 214 4.82 2.76 -20.38
CA LEU A 214 5.44 3.98 -19.85
C LEU A 214 6.64 3.66 -18.99
N LEU A 215 6.56 2.63 -18.13
CA LEU A 215 7.66 2.15 -17.31
C LEU A 215 8.83 1.64 -18.13
N GLU A 216 8.57 0.87 -19.19
CA GLU A 216 9.61 0.41 -20.15
C GLU A 216 10.34 1.59 -20.79
N ARG A 217 9.59 2.59 -21.32
CA ARG A 217 10.20 3.79 -21.91
C ARG A 217 11.03 4.61 -20.93
N LEU A 218 10.70 4.58 -19.66
CA LEU A 218 11.44 5.25 -18.60
C LEU A 218 12.58 4.40 -18.03
N GLY A 219 12.73 3.13 -18.46
CA GLY A 219 13.70 2.19 -17.91
C GLY A 219 13.40 1.79 -16.46
N ARG A 220 12.11 1.72 -16.07
CA ARG A 220 11.67 1.49 -14.69
C ARG A 220 10.96 0.15 -14.48
N GLY A 221 11.03 -0.75 -15.45
CA GLY A 221 10.44 -2.09 -15.33
C GLY A 221 10.96 -2.85 -14.11
N GLU A 222 12.28 -2.87 -13.92
CA GLU A 222 12.93 -3.50 -12.77
C GLU A 222 12.50 -2.89 -11.42
N TRP A 223 12.21 -1.59 -11.38
CA TRP A 223 11.72 -0.92 -10.18
C TRP A 223 10.33 -1.41 -9.79
N LEU A 224 9.47 -1.66 -10.79
CA LEU A 224 8.16 -2.24 -10.55
C LEU A 224 8.30 -3.68 -10.03
N VAL A 225 9.17 -4.49 -10.63
CA VAL A 225 9.42 -5.87 -10.18
C VAL A 225 9.86 -5.89 -8.71
N GLU A 226 10.78 -4.99 -8.32
CA GLU A 226 11.24 -4.86 -6.93
C GLU A 226 10.09 -4.48 -5.98
N GLU A 227 9.18 -3.57 -6.39
CA GLU A 227 8.00 -3.21 -5.58
C GLU A 227 6.98 -4.35 -5.47
N MET A 228 6.78 -5.11 -6.54
CA MET A 228 5.84 -6.24 -6.54
C MET A 228 6.34 -7.41 -5.70
N ALA A 229 7.66 -7.61 -5.57
CA ALA A 229 8.25 -8.71 -4.80
C ALA A 229 7.75 -8.76 -3.34
N ARG A 230 7.42 -7.63 -2.74
CA ARG A 230 6.88 -7.56 -1.37
C ARG A 230 5.54 -8.31 -1.20
N PHE A 231 4.76 -8.44 -2.28
CA PHE A 231 3.48 -9.17 -2.21
C PHE A 231 3.67 -10.70 -2.12
N SER A 232 4.85 -11.20 -2.41
CA SER A 232 5.22 -12.61 -2.21
C SER A 232 5.88 -12.86 -0.84
N GLU A 233 5.70 -11.96 0.13
CA GLU A 233 6.25 -12.07 1.47
C GLU A 233 5.14 -12.13 2.52
N ALA A 234 5.14 -13.15 3.39
CA ALA A 234 4.12 -13.35 4.44
C ALA A 234 4.00 -12.13 5.38
N ARG A 235 5.12 -11.46 5.69
CA ARG A 235 5.15 -10.26 6.52
C ARG A 235 4.32 -9.07 5.95
N THR A 236 3.97 -9.09 4.66
CA THR A 236 3.10 -8.08 4.05
C THR A 236 1.66 -8.20 4.57
N TYR A 237 1.24 -9.41 4.92
CA TYR A 237 -0.14 -9.75 5.31
C TYR A 237 -0.28 -10.06 6.79
N GLU A 238 0.72 -10.67 7.38
CA GLU A 238 0.73 -11.07 8.79
C GLU A 238 1.24 -9.94 9.68
N VAL A 239 0.68 -9.91 10.87
CA VAL A 239 1.22 -9.16 12.01
C VAL A 239 1.68 -10.21 13.00
N ALA A 240 2.96 -10.23 13.28
CA ALA A 240 3.45 -11.00 14.44
C ALA A 240 2.78 -10.41 15.69
N PRO A 241 2.02 -11.22 16.46
CA PRO A 241 1.30 -10.70 17.63
C PRO A 241 2.22 -9.98 18.62
N GLU A 242 3.47 -10.43 18.76
CA GLU A 242 4.52 -9.83 19.59
C GLU A 242 4.98 -8.46 19.08
N GLU A 243 4.67 -8.08 17.84
CA GLU A 243 4.96 -6.77 17.23
C GLU A 243 3.74 -5.85 17.20
N ALA A 244 2.55 -6.32 17.61
CA ALA A 244 1.31 -5.55 17.57
C ALA A 244 1.42 -4.21 18.33
N TYR A 245 2.22 -4.17 19.42
CA TYR A 245 2.45 -2.98 20.21
C TYR A 245 3.12 -1.83 19.42
N LEU A 246 3.90 -2.11 18.37
CA LEU A 246 4.57 -1.11 17.54
C LEU A 246 3.57 -0.26 16.73
N ARG A 247 2.34 -0.75 16.54
CA ARG A 247 1.25 -0.06 15.83
C ARG A 247 0.48 0.93 16.71
N LEU A 248 0.71 0.93 18.02
CA LEU A 248 0.02 1.79 18.98
C LEU A 248 0.64 3.19 18.98
N ARG A 249 0.07 4.10 18.17
CA ARG A 249 0.65 5.42 17.88
C ARG A 249 0.91 6.29 19.12
N ASN A 250 0.07 6.17 20.16
CA ASN A 250 0.15 7.00 21.38
C ASN A 250 0.97 6.35 22.50
N ALA A 251 1.66 5.23 22.23
CA ALA A 251 2.47 4.52 23.20
C ALA A 251 3.93 5.02 23.28
N ARG A 252 4.25 6.11 22.60
CA ARG A 252 5.61 6.67 22.56
C ARG A 252 6.06 7.19 23.93
N GLY A 253 7.37 7.13 24.20
CA GLY A 253 7.97 7.62 25.44
C GLY A 253 7.94 6.61 26.61
N LEU A 254 7.54 5.37 26.36
CA LEU A 254 7.61 4.31 27.36
C LEU A 254 9.06 3.81 27.53
N THR A 255 9.53 3.73 28.79
CA THR A 255 10.79 3.06 29.12
C THR A 255 10.70 1.55 28.90
N ALA A 256 11.81 0.83 28.97
CA ALA A 256 11.88 -0.60 28.65
C ALA A 256 10.84 -1.45 29.40
N ARG A 257 10.68 -1.27 30.71
CA ARG A 257 9.71 -2.06 31.52
C ARG A 257 8.24 -1.81 31.13
N PRO A 258 7.72 -0.57 31.05
CA PRO A 258 6.40 -0.29 30.47
C PRO A 258 6.23 -0.79 29.03
N THR A 259 7.28 -0.77 28.21
CA THR A 259 7.23 -1.31 26.85
C THR A 259 7.02 -2.82 26.86
N ALA A 260 7.67 -3.57 27.78
CA ALA A 260 7.44 -5.00 27.95
C ALA A 260 5.99 -5.30 28.35
N LEU A 261 5.42 -4.50 29.25
CA LEU A 261 4.01 -4.63 29.66
C LEU A 261 3.06 -4.33 28.50
N LEU A 262 3.35 -3.29 27.72
CA LEU A 262 2.58 -2.94 26.53
C LEU A 262 2.60 -4.05 25.48
N ARG A 263 3.79 -4.60 25.21
CA ARG A 263 3.99 -5.73 24.30
C ARG A 263 3.12 -6.92 24.72
N ALA A 264 3.18 -7.32 25.99
CA ALA A 264 2.44 -8.47 26.49
C ALA A 264 0.91 -8.30 26.37
N VAL A 265 0.38 -7.10 26.69
CA VAL A 265 -1.06 -6.84 26.57
C VAL A 265 -1.50 -6.73 25.11
N ALA A 266 -0.68 -6.11 24.24
CA ALA A 266 -0.99 -5.98 22.82
C ALA A 266 -0.95 -7.35 22.12
N GLU A 267 0.04 -8.19 22.42
CA GLU A 267 0.16 -9.56 21.94
C GLU A 267 -1.07 -10.40 22.35
N TRP A 268 -1.40 -10.39 23.65
CA TRP A 268 -2.60 -11.06 24.14
C TRP A 268 -3.86 -10.58 23.44
N ARG A 269 -4.02 -9.25 23.26
CA ARG A 269 -5.19 -8.67 22.59
C ARG A 269 -5.30 -9.14 21.14
N GLU A 270 -4.19 -9.22 20.41
CA GLU A 270 -4.16 -9.65 19.02
C GLU A 270 -4.60 -11.13 18.90
N VAL A 271 -4.03 -12.01 19.76
CA VAL A 271 -4.36 -13.44 19.79
C VAL A 271 -5.82 -13.67 20.19
N GLU A 272 -6.30 -12.98 21.22
CA GLU A 272 -7.66 -13.15 21.73
C GLU A 272 -8.71 -12.60 20.73
N ALA A 273 -8.43 -11.48 20.08
CA ALA A 273 -9.31 -10.92 19.06
C ALA A 273 -9.42 -11.87 17.84
N ALA A 274 -8.32 -12.46 17.41
CA ALA A 274 -8.31 -13.47 16.37
C ALA A 274 -9.09 -14.73 16.77
N ALA A 275 -8.90 -15.21 17.99
CA ALA A 275 -9.61 -16.40 18.49
C ALA A 275 -11.13 -16.19 18.61
N ARG A 276 -11.58 -14.97 18.91
CA ARG A 276 -13.01 -14.59 18.96
C ARG A 276 -13.59 -14.13 17.64
N ASP A 277 -12.77 -14.02 16.61
CA ASP A 277 -13.12 -13.44 15.31
C ASP A 277 -13.80 -12.06 15.44
N ILE A 278 -13.23 -11.18 16.24
CA ILE A 278 -13.71 -9.80 16.41
C ILE A 278 -12.60 -8.79 16.13
N PRO A 279 -12.94 -7.55 15.72
CA PRO A 279 -11.94 -6.51 15.52
C PRO A 279 -11.14 -6.25 16.79
N VAL A 280 -9.83 -6.10 16.69
CA VAL A 280 -8.91 -5.91 17.82
C VAL A 280 -9.35 -4.78 18.76
N ARG A 281 -9.84 -3.66 18.18
CA ARG A 281 -10.34 -2.50 18.95
C ARG A 281 -11.70 -2.72 19.61
N SER A 282 -12.46 -3.70 19.12
CA SER A 282 -13.73 -4.08 19.76
C SER A 282 -13.48 -4.88 21.03
N LEU A 283 -12.37 -5.63 21.10
CA LEU A 283 -11.96 -6.33 22.31
C LEU A 283 -11.44 -5.35 23.36
N LEU A 284 -10.44 -4.54 23.03
CA LEU A 284 -9.90 -3.46 23.85
C LEU A 284 -9.40 -2.31 22.98
N ARG A 285 -9.78 -1.08 23.32
CA ARG A 285 -9.29 0.13 22.62
C ARG A 285 -7.81 0.34 22.90
N ASP A 286 -7.11 1.01 21.96
CA ASP A 286 -5.67 1.28 22.07
C ASP A 286 -5.32 2.05 23.36
N GLU A 287 -6.18 3.02 23.76
CA GLU A 287 -5.98 3.82 24.96
C GLU A 287 -6.01 2.96 26.24
N VAL A 288 -6.85 1.92 26.26
CA VAL A 288 -6.94 0.99 27.40
C VAL A 288 -5.67 0.13 27.51
N VAL A 289 -5.17 -0.34 26.37
CA VAL A 289 -3.92 -1.14 26.33
C VAL A 289 -2.73 -0.31 26.82
N ILE A 290 -2.67 0.96 26.43
CA ILE A 290 -1.62 1.89 26.85
C ILE A 290 -1.74 2.19 28.35
N GLU A 291 -2.94 2.45 28.85
CA GLU A 291 -3.18 2.70 30.29
C GLU A 291 -2.79 1.49 31.15
N LEU A 292 -3.10 0.26 30.69
CA LEU A 292 -2.70 -0.98 31.35
C LEU A 292 -1.16 -1.14 31.43
N ALA A 293 -0.43 -0.64 30.44
CA ALA A 293 1.03 -0.67 30.47
C ALA A 293 1.64 0.42 31.36
N GLN A 294 1.02 1.61 31.39
CA GLN A 294 1.50 2.74 32.19
C GLN A 294 1.14 2.57 33.69
N ARG A 295 -0.04 2.02 33.98
CA ARG A 295 -0.58 1.82 35.31
C ARG A 295 -1.05 0.36 35.50
N PRO A 296 -0.11 -0.59 35.50
CA PRO A 296 -0.45 -2.01 35.44
C PRO A 296 -1.16 -2.49 36.70
N PRO A 297 -2.37 -3.06 36.56
CA PRO A 297 -3.12 -3.64 37.67
C PRO A 297 -2.32 -4.79 38.31
N ARG A 298 -2.43 -4.94 39.63
CA ARG A 298 -1.80 -6.03 40.39
C ARG A 298 -2.80 -7.10 40.83
N ARG A 299 -4.09 -6.75 40.84
CA ARG A 299 -5.20 -7.63 41.26
C ARG A 299 -6.35 -7.43 40.26
N LEU A 300 -7.24 -8.40 40.19
CA LEU A 300 -8.46 -8.29 39.35
C LEU A 300 -9.30 -7.06 39.70
N THR A 301 -9.39 -6.71 41.00
CA THR A 301 -10.13 -5.53 41.44
C THR A 301 -9.57 -4.20 40.95
N ASP A 302 -8.31 -4.17 40.56
CA ASP A 302 -7.65 -2.93 40.09
C ASP A 302 -8.12 -2.53 38.67
N PHE A 303 -8.64 -3.49 37.86
CA PHE A 303 -9.14 -3.22 36.51
C PHE A 303 -10.30 -2.23 36.50
N ARG A 304 -11.12 -2.16 37.57
CA ARG A 304 -12.18 -1.16 37.74
C ARG A 304 -11.68 0.30 37.73
N ARG A 305 -10.39 0.50 37.99
CA ARG A 305 -9.75 1.83 37.98
C ARG A 305 -9.16 2.18 36.63
N VAL A 306 -9.09 1.21 35.71
CA VAL A 306 -8.58 1.43 34.34
C VAL A 306 -9.67 2.08 33.51
N ARG A 307 -9.44 3.31 33.07
CA ARG A 307 -10.42 4.07 32.30
C ARG A 307 -10.73 3.39 30.97
N GLY A 308 -12.02 3.07 30.77
CA GLY A 308 -12.50 2.45 29.53
C GLY A 308 -12.33 0.93 29.47
N PHE A 309 -11.90 0.29 30.55
CA PHE A 309 -11.95 -1.16 30.67
C PHE A 309 -13.41 -1.63 30.76
N PRO A 310 -13.84 -2.73 30.06
CA PRO A 310 -15.22 -3.19 30.05
C PRO A 310 -15.66 -3.70 31.43
N GLU A 311 -16.63 -3.05 32.06
CA GLU A 311 -17.11 -3.38 33.41
C GLU A 311 -17.72 -4.78 33.53
N THR A 312 -18.36 -5.25 32.44
CA THR A 312 -19.04 -6.56 32.40
C THR A 312 -18.09 -7.74 32.20
N GLU A 313 -16.82 -7.48 31.84
CA GLU A 313 -15.83 -8.51 31.50
C GLU A 313 -14.62 -8.51 32.45
N ASP A 314 -14.74 -7.88 33.63
CA ASP A 314 -13.65 -7.78 34.62
C ASP A 314 -12.92 -9.11 34.91
N VAL A 315 -13.64 -10.24 34.90
CA VAL A 315 -13.07 -11.54 35.19
C VAL A 315 -12.59 -12.24 33.92
N SER A 316 -13.35 -12.18 32.86
CA SER A 316 -13.04 -12.91 31.59
C SER A 316 -11.85 -12.34 30.85
N LEU A 317 -11.70 -11.02 30.79
CA LEU A 317 -10.57 -10.35 30.20
C LEU A 317 -9.46 -10.04 31.21
N GLY A 318 -9.82 -9.70 32.44
CA GLY A 318 -8.88 -9.27 33.47
C GLY A 318 -7.89 -10.35 33.89
N ALA A 319 -8.34 -11.61 34.04
CA ALA A 319 -7.47 -12.70 34.49
C ALA A 319 -6.34 -13.00 33.44
N PRO A 320 -6.61 -13.23 32.16
CA PRO A 320 -5.55 -13.47 31.18
C PRO A 320 -4.64 -12.25 30.97
N ILE A 321 -5.18 -11.02 31.02
CA ILE A 321 -4.36 -9.81 30.96
C ILE A 321 -3.43 -9.70 32.15
N LEU A 322 -3.94 -10.02 33.38
CA LEU A 322 -3.13 -10.00 34.61
C LEU A 322 -1.99 -11.03 34.54
N ASP A 323 -2.25 -12.22 33.97
CA ASP A 323 -1.23 -13.24 33.74
C ASP A 323 -0.16 -12.74 32.76
N ALA A 324 -0.56 -12.15 31.62
CA ALA A 324 0.36 -11.55 30.65
C ALA A 324 1.22 -10.45 31.28
N LEU A 325 0.62 -9.56 32.07
CA LEU A 325 1.33 -8.51 32.79
C LEU A 325 2.31 -9.09 33.83
N ASN A 326 1.95 -10.15 34.54
CA ASN A 326 2.82 -10.78 35.52
C ASN A 326 4.03 -11.45 34.86
N LYS A 327 3.83 -12.14 33.72
CA LYS A 327 4.92 -12.69 32.91
C LYS A 327 5.88 -11.59 32.45
N ALA A 328 5.35 -10.48 31.95
CA ALA A 328 6.18 -9.36 31.54
C ALA A 328 6.92 -8.67 32.68
N ARG A 329 6.35 -8.62 33.88
CA ARG A 329 7.04 -8.10 35.09
C ARG A 329 8.20 -8.98 35.53
N ALA A 330 8.13 -10.27 35.28
CA ALA A 330 9.15 -11.25 35.68
C ALA A 330 10.36 -11.28 34.68
N LEU A 331 10.30 -10.59 33.58
CA LEU A 331 11.43 -10.51 32.64
C LEU A 331 12.67 -9.92 33.32
N SER A 332 13.84 -10.48 33.01
CA SER A 332 15.12 -9.91 33.38
C SER A 332 15.39 -8.58 32.66
N GLU A 333 16.32 -7.78 33.16
CA GLU A 333 16.68 -6.52 32.48
C GLU A 333 17.23 -6.77 31.05
N GLU A 334 17.89 -7.92 30.83
CA GLU A 334 18.46 -8.33 29.55
C GLU A 334 17.38 -8.74 28.52
N ASP A 335 16.22 -9.22 28.99
CA ASP A 335 15.10 -9.68 28.16
C ASP A 335 14.09 -8.56 27.85
N LEU A 336 14.31 -7.37 28.39
CA LEU A 336 13.40 -6.26 28.14
C LEU A 336 13.51 -5.78 26.69
N PRO A 337 12.37 -5.47 26.04
CA PRO A 337 12.40 -4.81 24.74
C PRO A 337 13.01 -3.41 24.88
N PRO A 338 13.57 -2.88 23.80
CA PRO A 338 14.05 -1.50 23.80
C PRO A 338 12.91 -0.53 24.13
N PRO A 339 13.20 0.60 24.80
CA PRO A 339 12.20 1.62 25.06
C PRO A 339 11.48 2.04 23.79
N LEU A 340 10.16 2.25 23.84
CA LEU A 340 9.43 2.93 22.79
C LEU A 340 9.75 4.42 22.87
N ALA A 341 10.80 4.80 22.21
CA ALA A 341 11.24 6.18 22.20
C ALA A 341 10.09 7.12 21.75
N SER A 342 9.97 8.25 22.41
CA SER A 342 9.13 9.36 21.98
C SER A 342 9.76 10.09 20.78
N GLY A 343 9.88 9.41 19.65
CA GLY A 343 10.80 9.76 18.58
C GLY A 343 12.11 8.98 18.75
N GLY A 344 12.85 8.72 17.69
CA GLY A 344 14.22 8.17 17.79
C GLY A 344 15.10 8.97 18.77
N PRO A 345 16.40 8.63 18.93
CA PRO A 345 17.31 9.40 19.77
C PRO A 345 17.04 10.89 19.54
N GLU A 346 17.03 11.70 20.66
CA GLU A 346 16.72 13.14 20.57
C GLU A 346 17.40 13.73 19.36
N GLU A 347 16.60 14.32 18.47
CA GLU A 347 17.12 14.95 17.27
C GLU A 347 17.96 16.15 17.66
N THR A 348 19.22 16.14 17.31
CA THR A 348 20.00 17.35 17.40
C THR A 348 19.43 18.41 16.45
N PRO A 349 19.53 19.70 16.76
CA PRO A 349 19.09 20.76 15.83
C PRO A 349 19.70 20.59 14.42
N ARG A 350 20.93 20.08 14.32
CA ARG A 350 21.61 19.80 13.06
C ARG A 350 20.92 18.67 12.29
N GLU A 351 20.65 17.54 12.95
CA GLU A 351 19.98 16.39 12.31
C GLU A 351 18.60 16.74 11.80
N ARG A 352 17.82 17.47 12.60
CA ARG A 352 16.48 17.93 12.21
C ARG A 352 16.53 18.81 10.96
N VAL A 353 17.37 19.87 10.98
CA VAL A 353 17.47 20.80 9.84
C VAL A 353 17.99 20.08 8.60
N LEU A 354 19.02 19.23 8.75
CA LEU A 354 19.55 18.45 7.62
C LEU A 354 18.50 17.45 7.09
N GLY A 355 17.76 16.77 7.97
CA GLY A 355 16.68 15.86 7.57
C GLY A 355 15.57 16.57 6.80
N ASP A 356 15.10 17.74 7.26
CA ASP A 356 14.09 18.54 6.58
C ASP A 356 14.59 19.01 5.19
N LEU A 357 15.85 19.44 5.09
CA LEU A 357 16.48 19.85 3.82
C LEU A 357 16.58 18.66 2.85
N LEU A 358 17.09 17.51 3.31
CA LEU A 358 17.20 16.30 2.49
C LEU A 358 15.82 15.82 2.01
N HIS A 359 14.79 15.90 2.85
CA HIS A 359 13.44 15.58 2.46
C HIS A 359 12.94 16.51 1.34
N ALA A 360 13.07 17.84 1.50
CA ALA A 360 12.65 18.80 0.50
C ALA A 360 13.41 18.66 -0.83
N ILE A 361 14.73 18.42 -0.76
CA ILE A 361 15.54 18.14 -1.97
C ILE A 361 15.10 16.83 -2.61
N GLY A 362 14.83 15.80 -1.82
CA GLY A 362 14.34 14.50 -2.32
C GLY A 362 12.99 14.62 -3.03
N GLU A 363 12.04 15.38 -2.47
CA GLU A 363 10.76 15.69 -3.13
C GLU A 363 11.00 16.43 -4.46
N ALA A 364 11.89 17.43 -4.48
CA ALA A 364 12.20 18.16 -5.70
C ALA A 364 12.82 17.24 -6.78
N LEU A 365 13.76 16.36 -6.40
CA LEU A 365 14.34 15.35 -7.30
C LEU A 365 13.28 14.36 -7.83
N CYS A 366 12.35 13.92 -6.98
CA CYS A 366 11.24 13.07 -7.42
C CYS A 366 10.38 13.77 -8.48
N LEU A 367 9.99 15.01 -8.22
CA LEU A 367 9.21 15.80 -9.17
C LEU A 367 9.96 16.00 -10.49
N GLU A 368 11.25 16.32 -10.44
CA GLU A 368 12.10 16.48 -11.63
C GLU A 368 12.21 15.17 -12.41
N ARG A 369 12.29 14.04 -11.73
CA ARG A 369 12.43 12.71 -12.33
C ARG A 369 11.08 12.06 -12.69
N ASN A 370 9.96 12.76 -12.51
CA ASN A 370 8.60 12.22 -12.69
C ASN A 370 8.39 10.95 -11.85
N LEU A 371 8.52 11.09 -10.54
CA LEU A 371 8.23 10.08 -9.53
C LEU A 371 7.25 10.68 -8.51
N ALA A 372 6.40 9.86 -7.92
CA ALA A 372 5.59 10.27 -6.78
C ALA A 372 6.47 10.31 -5.53
N PRO A 373 6.70 11.48 -4.90
CA PRO A 373 7.56 11.58 -3.72
C PRO A 373 7.16 10.62 -2.59
N GLU A 374 5.88 10.49 -2.33
CA GLU A 374 5.32 9.67 -1.25
C GLU A 374 5.59 8.16 -1.44
N LEU A 375 5.86 7.70 -2.69
CA LEU A 375 6.29 6.34 -2.96
C LEU A 375 7.79 6.15 -2.70
N VAL A 376 8.58 7.21 -2.86
CA VAL A 376 10.05 7.14 -2.87
C VAL A 376 10.63 7.32 -1.49
N LEU A 377 10.21 8.36 -0.74
CA LEU A 377 10.83 8.74 0.52
C LEU A 377 9.83 9.27 1.54
N THR A 378 10.18 9.09 2.81
CA THR A 378 9.51 9.70 3.95
C THR A 378 10.44 10.65 4.69
N LYS A 379 9.90 11.50 5.57
CA LYS A 379 10.72 12.32 6.50
C LYS A 379 11.64 11.46 7.38
N ALA A 380 11.19 10.26 7.76
CA ALA A 380 11.99 9.34 8.55
C ALA A 380 13.22 8.82 7.78
N ASP A 381 13.05 8.52 6.48
CA ASP A 381 14.16 8.10 5.61
C ASP A 381 15.20 9.21 5.44
N ALA A 382 14.76 10.45 5.25
CA ALA A 382 15.63 11.61 5.14
C ALA A 382 16.39 11.88 6.45
N LEU A 383 15.72 11.74 7.60
CA LEU A 383 16.33 11.87 8.92
C LEU A 383 17.36 10.75 9.17
N ALA A 384 17.06 9.52 8.74
CA ALA A 384 17.99 8.40 8.83
C ALA A 384 19.30 8.69 8.06
N LEU A 385 19.19 9.27 6.86
CA LEU A 385 20.38 9.75 6.10
C LEU A 385 21.12 10.86 6.84
N ALA A 386 20.42 11.84 7.42
CA ALA A 386 21.01 12.95 8.18
C ALA A 386 21.80 12.46 9.40
N ARG A 387 21.40 11.32 9.98
CA ARG A 387 22.09 10.62 11.08
C ARG A 387 23.22 9.71 10.63
N GLY A 388 23.50 9.63 9.33
CA GLY A 388 24.53 8.76 8.77
C GLY A 388 24.21 7.27 8.85
N GLN A 389 22.94 6.89 8.97
CA GLN A 389 22.55 5.48 8.89
C GLN A 389 22.84 4.94 7.50
N THR A 390 23.38 3.72 7.45
CA THR A 390 23.83 3.07 6.21
C THR A 390 22.85 2.00 5.69
N SER A 391 21.72 1.82 6.36
CA SER A 391 20.64 0.90 5.99
C SER A 391 19.31 1.63 5.96
N GLY A 392 18.43 1.27 5.02
CA GLY A 392 17.10 1.84 4.86
C GLY A 392 16.66 1.92 3.41
N ALA A 393 15.44 2.34 3.18
CA ALA A 393 14.82 2.33 1.85
C ALA A 393 15.60 3.15 0.80
N LEU A 394 16.22 4.27 1.19
CA LEU A 394 16.99 5.14 0.29
C LEU A 394 18.42 4.67 0.00
N GLN A 395 18.89 3.58 0.62
CA GLN A 395 20.29 3.13 0.52
C GLN A 395 20.46 1.87 -0.32
N SER A 396 19.36 1.26 -0.75
CA SER A 396 19.37 0.06 -1.60
C SER A 396 18.28 0.10 -2.65
N GLY A 397 18.36 -0.81 -3.61
CA GLY A 397 17.37 -1.01 -4.63
C GLY A 397 17.10 0.23 -5.50
N TRP A 398 15.92 0.28 -6.06
CA TRP A 398 15.54 1.33 -7.01
C TRP A 398 15.48 2.73 -6.38
N ARG A 399 15.14 2.83 -5.08
CA ARG A 399 15.09 4.12 -4.39
C ARG A 399 16.45 4.76 -4.24
N ALA A 400 17.48 3.95 -4.02
CA ALA A 400 18.86 4.42 -4.04
C ALA A 400 19.24 4.97 -5.41
N GLN A 401 18.87 4.27 -6.49
CA GLN A 401 19.10 4.74 -7.86
C GLN A 401 18.28 5.98 -8.20
N ALA A 402 17.04 6.04 -7.69
CA ALA A 402 16.12 7.13 -8.00
C ALA A 402 16.55 8.46 -7.38
N VAL A 403 16.89 8.51 -6.10
CA VAL A 403 17.24 9.74 -5.36
C VAL A 403 18.23 9.48 -4.22
N GLY A 404 18.28 8.27 -3.67
CA GLY A 404 18.98 7.97 -2.41
C GLY A 404 20.49 8.18 -2.50
N ALA A 405 21.12 7.82 -3.62
CA ALA A 405 22.55 8.01 -3.84
C ALA A 405 22.91 9.52 -3.82
N ASP A 406 22.12 10.36 -4.48
CA ASP A 406 22.33 11.82 -4.49
C ASP A 406 22.15 12.42 -3.10
N LEU A 407 21.05 12.06 -2.41
CA LEU A 407 20.78 12.52 -1.05
C LEU A 407 21.87 12.07 -0.06
N GLY A 408 22.38 10.85 -0.20
CA GLY A 408 23.48 10.33 0.61
C GLY A 408 24.78 11.12 0.42
N ARG A 409 25.12 11.48 -0.82
CA ARG A 409 26.30 12.33 -1.12
C ARG A 409 26.16 13.72 -0.53
N ILE A 410 24.97 14.32 -0.61
CA ILE A 410 24.66 15.62 0.00
C ILE A 410 24.80 15.52 1.53
N ALA A 411 24.22 14.47 2.15
CA ALA A 411 24.26 14.27 3.60
C ALA A 411 25.69 14.16 4.15
N ARG A 412 26.60 13.52 3.38
CA ARG A 412 28.02 13.39 3.73
C ARG A 412 28.87 14.61 3.38
N GLY A 413 28.31 15.64 2.74
CA GLY A 413 29.03 16.83 2.32
C GLY A 413 30.00 16.59 1.15
N GLU A 414 29.79 15.54 0.35
CA GLU A 414 30.61 15.26 -0.85
C GLU A 414 30.24 16.17 -2.02
N VAL A 415 29.01 16.66 -2.03
CA VAL A 415 28.46 17.54 -3.06
C VAL A 415 27.59 18.61 -2.43
N SER A 416 27.45 19.74 -3.12
CA SER A 416 26.50 20.80 -2.81
C SER A 416 25.24 20.67 -3.67
N ALA A 417 24.09 21.06 -3.12
CA ALA A 417 22.83 21.13 -3.86
C ALA A 417 22.33 22.57 -3.93
N HIS A 418 22.00 23.02 -5.13
CA HIS A 418 21.46 24.35 -5.39
C HIS A 418 20.06 24.20 -5.99
N LEU A 419 19.09 24.97 -5.48
CA LEU A 419 17.74 24.99 -6.02
C LEU A 419 17.61 26.14 -7.05
N GLN A 420 17.26 25.80 -8.27
CA GLN A 420 16.84 26.77 -9.28
C GLN A 420 15.32 26.75 -9.35
N VAL A 421 14.69 27.86 -8.96
CA VAL A 421 13.22 27.98 -8.91
C VAL A 421 12.77 28.90 -10.03
N THR A 422 11.87 28.39 -10.87
CA THR A 422 11.15 29.17 -11.87
C THR A 422 9.65 29.08 -11.60
N PRO A 423 8.80 29.93 -12.23
CA PRO A 423 7.36 29.81 -12.06
C PRO A 423 6.78 28.44 -12.41
N GLU A 424 7.48 27.70 -13.29
CA GLU A 424 7.02 26.40 -13.81
C GLU A 424 7.75 25.20 -13.20
N ALA A 425 8.91 25.40 -12.52
CA ALA A 425 9.74 24.28 -12.10
C ALA A 425 10.63 24.58 -10.89
N ILE A 426 10.90 23.52 -10.12
CA ILE A 426 12.03 23.46 -9.19
C ILE A 426 13.02 22.47 -9.79
N GLN A 427 14.28 22.87 -9.93
CA GLN A 427 15.37 22.03 -10.40
C GLN A 427 16.45 21.93 -9.34
N VAL A 428 16.97 20.74 -9.09
CA VAL A 428 18.09 20.50 -8.18
C VAL A 428 19.37 20.36 -8.99
N VAL A 429 20.29 21.29 -8.79
CA VAL A 429 21.63 21.24 -9.39
C VAL A 429 22.60 20.73 -8.34
N ILE A 430 23.22 19.59 -8.61
CA ILE A 430 24.20 18.94 -7.71
C ILE A 430 25.59 19.16 -8.28
N THR A 431 26.48 19.81 -7.50
CA THR A 431 27.85 20.13 -7.91
C THR A 431 28.87 19.54 -6.92
N PRO A 432 30.03 19.05 -7.40
CA PRO A 432 31.12 18.63 -6.50
C PRO A 432 31.57 19.79 -5.57
N ASN A 433 31.90 19.44 -4.33
CA ASN A 433 32.53 20.44 -3.42
C ASN A 433 33.97 20.72 -3.87
N GLY A 434 34.23 21.89 -4.42
CA GLY A 434 35.52 22.31 -4.92
C GLY A 434 35.44 23.26 -6.12
N ASP A 435 34.28 23.39 -6.72
CA ASP A 435 33.99 24.23 -7.90
C ASP A 435 33.20 25.51 -7.53
N ILE A 436 33.30 25.99 -6.26
CA ILE A 436 32.69 27.24 -5.79
C ILE A 436 33.77 28.27 -5.57
#